data_c43f60711c2d515d686c3475eb38c5f4
#
_entry.id   c43f60711c2d515d686c3475eb38c5f4
#
_cell.length_a   1.000
_cell.length_b   1.000
_cell.length_c   1.000
_cell.angle_alpha   90.00
_cell.angle_beta   90.00
_cell.angle_gamma   90.00
#
_symmetry.space_group_name_H-M   'P 1'
#
loop_
_entity.id
_entity.type
_entity.pdbx_description
1 polymer ?
#
loop_
_entity_poly.entity_id
_entity_poly.type
_entity_poly.pdbx_seq_one_letter_code
_entity_poly.pdbx_strand_id
1 'polypeptide(L)'
;RDRLDSPVDLEFACDGEDLYLLQCRAQSHTEEFAPAPIPRHLPRELMLFSAHRSISNGRVPDITHIVYVDPDAYGALSERAQLIAVGETVGRLNKLLPKRQFILMGPGRWGSRGDVKLGVSVTYADINNTAVLLEIAKRKGNYLPELSFGTHFFQDLVEAEIRYIPLY
;
A
#
# COMPACT_ATOMS: atom_id res chain seq x y z
N ARG A 1 -10.05 -13.90 -23.64
CA ARG A 1 -8.67 -13.50 -23.97
C ARG A 1 -8.52 -13.28 -25.48
N ASP A 2 -8.86 -14.27 -26.27
CA ASP A 2 -8.61 -14.26 -27.74
C ASP A 2 -9.43 -13.23 -28.53
N ARG A 3 -10.52 -12.69 -27.96
CA ARG A 3 -11.36 -11.65 -28.59
C ARG A 3 -11.06 -10.23 -28.13
N LEU A 4 -10.43 -10.06 -26.95
CA LEU A 4 -10.14 -8.74 -26.37
C LEU A 4 -8.68 -8.33 -26.54
N ASP A 5 -7.84 -9.26 -26.99
CA ASP A 5 -6.40 -9.09 -27.22
C ASP A 5 -5.62 -8.47 -26.03
N SER A 6 -6.20 -8.62 -24.83
CA SER A 6 -5.58 -8.17 -23.58
C SER A 6 -5.98 -9.09 -22.42
N PRO A 7 -5.13 -9.23 -21.39
CA PRO A 7 -5.52 -9.84 -20.12
C PRO A 7 -6.69 -9.08 -19.52
N VAL A 8 -7.58 -9.81 -18.83
CA VAL A 8 -8.74 -9.21 -18.18
C VAL A 8 -8.90 -9.75 -16.77
N ASP A 9 -9.37 -8.91 -15.88
CA ASP A 9 -9.87 -9.29 -14.56
C ASP A 9 -11.37 -9.50 -14.63
N LEU A 10 -11.83 -10.60 -14.06
CA LEU A 10 -13.24 -10.97 -14.04
C LEU A 10 -13.72 -11.06 -12.60
N GLU A 11 -14.82 -10.40 -12.30
CA GLU A 11 -15.60 -10.66 -11.09
C GLU A 11 -16.81 -11.51 -11.46
N PHE A 12 -17.05 -12.57 -10.73
CA PHE A 12 -18.17 -13.46 -10.97
C PHE A 12 -18.79 -13.97 -9.67
N ALA A 13 -20.05 -14.37 -9.74
CA ALA A 13 -20.74 -15.11 -8.71
C ALA A 13 -21.25 -16.43 -9.29
N CYS A 14 -21.39 -17.43 -8.43
CA CYS A 14 -21.99 -18.72 -8.78
C CYS A 14 -22.98 -19.12 -7.69
N ASP A 15 -24.17 -19.51 -8.06
CA ASP A 15 -25.19 -20.02 -7.13
C ASP A 15 -25.17 -21.57 -6.97
N GLY A 16 -24.19 -22.21 -7.65
CA GLY A 16 -24.03 -23.66 -7.66
C GLY A 16 -24.50 -24.34 -8.95
N GLU A 17 -25.27 -23.66 -9.76
CA GLU A 17 -25.74 -24.10 -11.07
C GLU A 17 -25.29 -23.15 -12.19
N ASP A 18 -25.46 -21.82 -11.98
CA ASP A 18 -25.16 -20.79 -12.96
C ASP A 18 -23.99 -19.91 -12.56
N LEU A 19 -23.22 -19.46 -13.56
CA LEU A 19 -22.11 -18.53 -13.41
C LEU A 19 -22.54 -17.14 -13.91
N TYR A 20 -22.49 -16.15 -13.03
CA TYR A 20 -22.85 -14.76 -13.32
C TYR A 20 -21.61 -13.92 -13.43
N LEU A 21 -21.32 -13.38 -14.61
CA LEU A 21 -20.27 -12.40 -14.81
C LEU A 21 -20.74 -11.05 -14.28
N LEU A 22 -20.13 -10.56 -13.23
CA LEU A 22 -20.49 -9.28 -12.60
C LEU A 22 -19.69 -8.11 -13.18
N GLN A 23 -18.42 -8.32 -13.47
CA GLN A 23 -17.55 -7.32 -14.02
C GLN A 23 -16.45 -7.93 -14.88
N CYS A 24 -16.07 -7.20 -15.94
CA CYS A 24 -14.90 -7.49 -16.77
C CYS A 24 -14.13 -6.19 -16.98
N ARG A 25 -12.87 -6.16 -16.57
CA ARG A 25 -11.96 -5.01 -16.78
C ARG A 25 -10.73 -5.45 -17.58
N ALA A 26 -10.23 -4.60 -18.44
CA ALA A 26 -8.90 -4.82 -19.01
C ALA A 26 -7.86 -4.71 -17.89
N GLN A 27 -6.99 -5.70 -17.80
CA GLN A 27 -5.81 -5.61 -16.94
C GLN A 27 -4.87 -4.54 -17.52
N SER A 28 -4.46 -3.57 -16.70
CA SER A 28 -3.40 -2.66 -17.08
C SER A 28 -2.12 -3.46 -17.30
N HIS A 29 -1.56 -3.40 -18.50
CA HIS A 29 -0.23 -3.92 -18.76
C HIS A 29 0.77 -3.06 -17.99
N THR A 30 1.20 -3.53 -16.83
CA THR A 30 2.42 -3.03 -16.23
C THR A 30 3.56 -3.50 -17.14
N GLU A 31 4.34 -2.59 -17.72
CA GLU A 31 5.63 -2.98 -18.29
C GLU A 31 6.36 -3.74 -17.20
N GLU A 32 6.57 -5.05 -17.41
CA GLU A 32 7.36 -5.86 -16.50
C GLU A 32 8.81 -5.35 -16.55
N PHE A 33 9.11 -4.39 -15.72
CA PHE A 33 10.50 -4.06 -15.45
C PHE A 33 11.17 -5.32 -14.92
N ALA A 34 12.19 -5.76 -15.63
CA ALA A 34 12.98 -6.91 -15.20
C ALA A 34 13.35 -6.72 -13.71
N PRO A 35 13.05 -7.68 -12.84
CA PRO A 35 13.30 -7.54 -11.41
C PRO A 35 14.79 -7.29 -11.21
N ALA A 36 15.13 -6.24 -10.44
CA ALA A 36 16.50 -6.01 -10.05
C ALA A 36 16.93 -7.11 -9.07
N PRO A 37 18.11 -7.74 -9.24
CA PRO A 37 18.58 -8.74 -8.31
C PRO A 37 18.75 -8.12 -6.92
N ILE A 38 18.17 -8.76 -5.90
CA ILE A 38 18.35 -8.34 -4.51
C ILE A 38 19.77 -8.70 -4.08
N PRO A 39 20.57 -7.75 -3.58
CA PRO A 39 21.93 -8.06 -3.09
C PRO A 39 21.89 -9.11 -1.98
N ARG A 40 22.69 -10.18 -2.11
CA ARG A 40 22.66 -11.29 -1.16
C ARG A 40 23.48 -11.05 0.11
N HIS A 41 24.42 -10.11 0.08
CA HIS A 41 25.35 -9.82 1.16
C HIS A 41 25.33 -8.35 1.53
N LEU A 42 24.22 -7.92 2.13
CA LEU A 42 24.14 -6.57 2.69
C LEU A 42 24.68 -6.57 4.12
N PRO A 43 25.57 -5.64 4.49
CA PRO A 43 25.93 -5.41 5.88
C PRO A 43 24.68 -5.13 6.72
N ARG A 44 24.62 -5.74 7.90
CA ARG A 44 23.41 -5.65 8.73
C ARG A 44 23.06 -4.22 9.14
N GLU A 45 24.07 -3.39 9.31
CA GLU A 45 23.95 -1.95 9.62
C GLU A 45 23.34 -1.12 8.49
N LEU A 46 23.33 -1.63 7.26
CA LEU A 46 22.67 -0.99 6.11
C LEU A 46 21.24 -1.48 5.89
N MET A 47 20.79 -2.47 6.67
CA MET A 47 19.43 -3.00 6.60
C MET A 47 18.52 -2.25 7.58
N LEU A 48 17.57 -1.48 7.07
CA LEU A 48 16.56 -0.81 7.89
C LEU A 48 15.43 -1.79 8.29
N PHE A 49 15.02 -2.64 7.37
CA PHE A 49 13.99 -3.66 7.59
C PHE A 49 14.12 -4.78 6.55
N SER A 50 13.41 -5.86 6.77
CA SER A 50 13.24 -6.96 5.83
C SER A 50 11.76 -7.30 5.71
N ALA A 51 11.28 -7.47 4.49
CA ALA A 51 9.92 -7.87 4.19
C ALA A 51 9.92 -9.17 3.37
N HIS A 52 9.08 -10.15 3.76
CA HIS A 52 9.06 -11.48 3.14
C HIS A 52 7.67 -12.12 3.05
N ARG A 53 6.61 -11.35 3.35
CA ARG A 53 5.22 -11.78 3.22
C ARG A 53 4.48 -10.85 2.27
N SER A 54 3.67 -11.43 1.39
CA SER A 54 2.79 -10.66 0.47
C SER A 54 3.54 -9.61 -0.35
N ILE A 55 4.75 -9.94 -0.79
CA ILE A 55 5.62 -9.07 -1.58
C ILE A 55 5.54 -9.50 -3.04
N SER A 56 5.22 -8.56 -3.91
CA SER A 56 5.33 -8.74 -5.36
C SER A 56 6.71 -8.37 -5.87
N ASN A 57 7.16 -9.04 -6.93
CA ASN A 57 8.37 -8.64 -7.63
C ASN A 57 8.19 -7.27 -8.28
N GLY A 58 9.26 -6.49 -8.33
CA GLY A 58 9.23 -5.22 -9.00
C GLY A 58 10.44 -4.36 -8.66
N ARG A 59 10.56 -3.28 -9.39
CA ARG A 59 11.55 -2.23 -9.17
C ARG A 59 10.83 -0.89 -9.15
N VAL A 60 11.18 -0.04 -8.22
CA VAL A 60 10.73 1.36 -8.17
C VAL A 60 11.97 2.23 -8.25
N PRO A 61 12.24 2.83 -9.43
CA PRO A 61 13.39 3.72 -9.61
C PRO A 61 13.11 5.11 -9.02
N ASP A 62 14.16 5.91 -8.95
CA ASP A 62 14.10 7.37 -8.74
C ASP A 62 13.42 7.84 -7.45
N ILE A 63 13.48 7.03 -6.39
CA ILE A 63 12.99 7.45 -5.08
C ILE A 63 13.91 8.54 -4.50
N THR A 64 13.31 9.69 -4.22
CA THR A 64 14.01 10.88 -3.69
C THR A 64 13.62 11.24 -2.27
N HIS A 65 12.42 10.81 -1.81
CA HIS A 65 11.90 11.17 -0.50
C HIS A 65 11.29 9.97 0.21
N ILE A 66 11.32 10.00 1.54
CA ILE A 66 10.60 9.09 2.42
C ILE A 66 9.74 9.94 3.35
N VAL A 67 8.43 9.70 3.33
CA VAL A 67 7.50 10.28 4.31
C VAL A 67 7.23 9.20 5.35
N TYR A 68 7.74 9.42 6.56
CA TYR A 68 7.65 8.46 7.64
C TYR A 68 6.75 8.98 8.76
N VAL A 69 5.71 8.23 9.07
CA VAL A 69 4.88 8.43 10.25
C VAL A 69 5.36 7.46 11.33
N ASP A 70 6.00 7.98 12.36
CA ASP A 70 6.52 7.16 13.45
C ASP A 70 5.40 6.43 14.19
N PRO A 71 5.41 5.08 14.27
CA PRO A 71 4.37 4.30 14.90
C PRO A 71 4.19 4.57 16.40
N ASP A 72 5.28 4.89 17.12
CA ASP A 72 5.21 5.15 18.55
C ASP A 72 4.65 6.54 18.80
N ALA A 73 5.12 7.55 18.08
CA ALA A 73 4.61 8.90 18.17
C ALA A 73 3.13 8.96 17.75
N TYR A 74 2.74 8.28 16.67
CA TYR A 74 1.34 8.18 16.25
C TYR A 74 0.47 7.47 17.30
N GLY A 75 0.96 6.36 17.85
CA GLY A 75 0.26 5.60 18.88
C GLY A 75 0.12 6.32 20.24
N ALA A 76 0.95 7.34 20.50
CA ALA A 76 0.88 8.18 21.70
C ALA A 76 -0.17 9.29 21.57
N LEU A 77 -0.67 9.58 20.36
CA LEU A 77 -1.73 10.58 20.16
C LEU A 77 -3.05 10.08 20.76
N SER A 78 -3.65 10.86 21.64
CA SER A 78 -4.93 10.53 22.29
C SER A 78 -6.11 11.22 21.61
N GLU A 79 -5.90 12.40 21.05
CA GLU A 79 -6.93 13.23 20.48
C GLU A 79 -7.21 12.86 19.03
N ARG A 80 -8.47 12.59 18.72
CA ARG A 80 -8.90 12.26 17.35
C ARG A 80 -8.47 13.32 16.32
N ALA A 81 -8.55 14.61 16.70
CA ALA A 81 -8.16 15.71 15.84
C ALA A 81 -6.68 15.65 15.43
N GLN A 82 -5.80 15.25 16.33
CA GLN A 82 -4.38 15.08 16.06
C GLN A 82 -4.13 13.94 15.07
N LEU A 83 -4.81 12.80 15.24
CA LEU A 83 -4.71 11.66 14.32
C LEU A 83 -5.19 12.03 12.90
N ILE A 84 -6.28 12.80 12.79
CA ILE A 84 -6.77 13.31 11.51
C ILE A 84 -5.76 14.26 10.89
N ALA A 85 -5.17 15.17 11.66
CA ALA A 85 -4.18 16.13 11.19
C ALA A 85 -2.91 15.47 10.60
N VAL A 86 -2.54 14.26 11.08
CA VAL A 86 -1.47 13.47 10.47
C VAL A 86 -1.86 13.06 9.05
N GLY A 87 -3.07 12.52 8.84
CA GLY A 87 -3.57 12.15 7.51
C GLY A 87 -3.64 13.34 6.55
N GLU A 88 -4.15 14.49 7.02
CA GLU A 88 -4.19 15.74 6.25
C GLU A 88 -2.78 16.21 5.86
N THR A 89 -1.81 16.04 6.76
CA THR A 89 -0.42 16.39 6.48
C THR A 89 0.18 15.48 5.42
N VAL A 90 -0.10 14.19 5.48
CA VAL A 90 0.27 13.24 4.42
C VAL A 90 -0.34 13.66 3.09
N GLY A 91 -1.62 14.01 3.06
CA GLY A 91 -2.30 14.48 1.84
C GLY A 91 -1.69 15.77 1.27
N ARG A 92 -1.23 16.69 2.13
CA ARG A 92 -0.49 17.89 1.68
C ARG A 92 0.87 17.52 1.09
N LEU A 93 1.62 16.63 1.73
CA LEU A 93 2.90 16.14 1.21
C LEU A 93 2.75 15.40 -0.12
N ASN A 94 1.69 14.60 -0.28
CA ASN A 94 1.38 13.94 -1.54
C ASN A 94 1.21 14.90 -2.72
N LYS A 95 0.70 16.12 -2.46
CA LYS A 95 0.54 17.16 -3.49
C LYS A 95 1.82 17.94 -3.78
N LEU A 96 2.72 18.02 -2.80
CA LEU A 96 3.96 18.81 -2.89
C LEU A 96 5.13 18.00 -3.45
N LEU A 97 5.19 16.70 -3.15
CA LEU A 97 6.31 15.85 -3.54
C LEU A 97 6.17 15.39 -5.00
N PRO A 98 7.31 15.12 -5.67
CA PRO A 98 7.29 14.63 -7.05
C PRO A 98 6.55 13.31 -7.16
N LYS A 99 5.64 13.22 -8.12
CA LYS A 99 4.81 12.03 -8.35
C LYS A 99 5.68 10.80 -8.62
N ARG A 100 5.37 9.69 -7.93
CA ARG A 100 6.06 8.40 -8.04
C ARG A 100 7.53 8.41 -7.62
N GLN A 101 7.97 9.42 -6.85
CA GLN A 101 9.35 9.53 -6.38
C GLN A 101 9.48 9.51 -4.86
N PHE A 102 8.45 9.13 -4.14
CA PHE A 102 8.51 9.03 -2.68
C PHE A 102 7.85 7.76 -2.15
N ILE A 103 8.32 7.35 -0.97
CA ILE A 103 7.78 6.24 -0.20
C ILE A 103 6.97 6.81 0.95
N LEU A 104 5.77 6.29 1.16
CA LEU A 104 5.02 6.48 2.40
C LEU A 104 5.25 5.29 3.32
N MET A 105 5.55 5.54 4.58
CA MET A 105 5.80 4.52 5.57
C MET A 105 5.15 4.91 6.91
N GLY A 106 4.43 4.01 7.54
CA GLY A 106 3.82 4.30 8.83
C GLY A 106 2.95 3.19 9.39
N PRO A 107 2.32 3.43 10.54
CA PRO A 107 1.64 2.40 11.32
C PRO A 107 0.31 1.96 10.73
N GLY A 108 0.04 0.67 10.86
CA GLY A 108 -1.28 0.07 10.75
C GLY A 108 -1.89 0.09 9.35
N ARG A 109 -3.21 0.01 9.33
CA ARG A 109 -4.03 -0.05 8.12
C ARG A 109 -4.40 1.36 7.65
N TRP A 110 -3.76 1.84 6.61
CA TRP A 110 -3.98 3.19 6.08
C TRP A 110 -5.35 3.32 5.43
N GLY A 111 -5.96 3.53 4.77
CA GLY A 111 -7.27 3.56 4.13
C GLY A 111 -8.48 3.13 5.00
N SER A 112 -8.32 3.03 6.31
CA SER A 112 -9.42 2.67 7.22
C SER A 112 -10.34 3.86 7.43
N ARG A 113 -11.51 3.82 6.79
CA ARG A 113 -12.55 4.84 7.01
C ARG A 113 -13.19 4.63 8.38
N GLY A 114 -13.14 5.67 9.22
CA GLY A 114 -13.86 5.75 10.50
C GLY A 114 -13.07 5.37 11.74
N ASP A 115 -12.08 4.49 11.68
CA ASP A 115 -11.23 4.17 12.81
C ASP A 115 -9.79 4.64 12.60
N VAL A 116 -9.52 5.85 13.08
CA VAL A 116 -8.20 6.50 12.99
C VAL A 116 -7.13 5.82 13.86
N LYS A 117 -7.52 4.87 14.71
CA LYS A 117 -6.58 4.11 15.57
C LYS A 117 -6.00 2.90 14.86
N LEU A 118 -6.64 2.43 13.79
CA LEU A 118 -6.14 1.29 13.01
C LEU A 118 -4.91 1.65 12.18
N GLY A 119 -4.75 2.92 11.81
CA GLY A 119 -3.64 3.42 11.03
C GLY A 119 -3.85 4.87 10.61
N VAL A 120 -3.00 5.39 9.75
CA VAL A 120 -3.10 6.77 9.27
C VAL A 120 -4.36 6.93 8.42
N SER A 121 -5.24 7.85 8.82
CA SER A 121 -6.53 8.07 8.17
C SER A 121 -6.37 8.87 6.88
N VAL A 122 -6.30 8.17 5.78
CA VAL A 122 -6.19 8.73 4.42
C VAL A 122 -7.18 8.06 3.48
N THR A 123 -7.49 8.72 2.38
CA THR A 123 -8.14 8.13 1.21
C THR A 123 -7.11 7.86 0.13
N TYR A 124 -7.48 7.12 -0.93
CA TYR A 124 -6.62 6.96 -2.10
C TYR A 124 -6.17 8.31 -2.68
N ALA A 125 -7.06 9.30 -2.74
CA ALA A 125 -6.75 10.64 -3.25
C ALA A 125 -5.64 11.37 -2.46
N ASP A 126 -5.47 11.01 -1.19
CA ASP A 126 -4.46 11.62 -0.32
C ASP A 126 -3.06 11.02 -0.51
N ILE A 127 -2.96 9.91 -1.25
CA ILE A 127 -1.68 9.19 -1.43
C ILE A 127 -1.42 8.75 -2.87
N ASN A 128 -2.26 9.11 -3.81
CA ASN A 128 -2.22 8.64 -5.20
C ASN A 128 -0.93 9.00 -5.99
N ASN A 129 -0.11 9.89 -5.47
CA ASN A 129 1.19 10.25 -6.06
C ASN A 129 2.37 9.45 -5.48
N THR A 130 2.16 8.67 -4.41
CA THR A 130 3.24 7.85 -3.86
C THR A 130 3.68 6.74 -4.83
N ALA A 131 4.94 6.34 -4.72
CA ALA A 131 5.46 5.19 -5.47
C ALA A 131 5.26 3.88 -4.70
N VAL A 132 5.43 3.93 -3.38
CA VAL A 132 5.38 2.76 -2.49
C VAL A 132 4.68 3.13 -1.19
N LEU A 133 3.76 2.28 -0.74
CA LEU A 133 3.19 2.33 0.61
C LEU A 133 3.74 1.17 1.43
N LEU A 134 4.39 1.49 2.56
CA LEU A 134 4.80 0.51 3.57
C LEU A 134 3.90 0.65 4.80
N GLU A 135 3.15 -0.39 5.10
CA GLU A 135 2.36 -0.47 6.32
C GLU A 135 3.09 -1.30 7.39
N ILE A 136 3.27 -0.70 8.58
CA ILE A 136 3.98 -1.35 9.69
C ILE A 136 2.95 -1.92 10.67
N ALA A 137 2.90 -3.26 10.75
CA ALA A 137 2.11 -3.96 11.75
C ALA A 137 2.89 -4.01 13.07
N LYS A 138 2.86 -2.95 13.86
CA LYS A 138 3.51 -2.96 15.17
C LYS A 138 2.71 -3.81 16.16
N ARG A 139 3.28 -4.95 16.56
CA ARG A 139 2.68 -5.83 17.55
C ARG A 139 2.57 -5.13 18.91
N LYS A 140 1.37 -5.15 19.49
CA LYS A 140 1.14 -4.64 20.84
C LYS A 140 0.63 -5.79 21.74
N GLY A 141 1.52 -6.41 22.50
CA GLY A 141 1.20 -7.63 23.24
C GLY A 141 0.84 -8.78 22.30
N ASN A 142 -0.33 -9.39 22.48
CA ASN A 142 -0.84 -10.46 21.62
C ASN A 142 -1.62 -9.95 20.39
N TYR A 143 -1.82 -8.64 20.26
CA TYR A 143 -2.53 -8.04 19.14
C TYR A 143 -1.57 -7.69 18.00
N LEU A 144 -1.85 -8.22 16.82
CA LEU A 144 -1.21 -7.84 15.57
C LEU A 144 -2.20 -7.00 14.76
N PRO A 145 -1.91 -5.73 14.47
CA PRO A 145 -2.81 -4.91 13.67
C PRO A 145 -3.08 -5.53 12.30
N GLU A 146 -4.31 -5.43 11.85
CA GLU A 146 -4.62 -5.71 10.46
C GLU A 146 -3.97 -4.67 9.55
N LEU A 147 -3.56 -5.11 8.37
CA LEU A 147 -3.01 -4.27 7.31
C LEU A 147 -4.01 -4.20 6.15
N SER A 148 -3.78 -3.32 5.20
CA SER A 148 -4.69 -3.11 4.07
C SER A 148 -4.68 -4.22 3.04
N PHE A 149 -3.78 -5.19 3.13
CA PHE A 149 -3.69 -6.30 2.18
C PHE A 149 -5.05 -7.02 2.01
N GLY A 150 -5.51 -7.15 0.77
CA GLY A 150 -6.78 -7.80 0.45
C GLY A 150 -8.03 -6.93 0.62
N THR A 151 -7.90 -5.65 0.95
CA THR A 151 -9.02 -4.70 1.03
C THR A 151 -9.24 -3.95 -0.29
N HIS A 152 -10.37 -3.25 -0.42
CA HIS A 152 -10.61 -2.36 -1.58
C HIS A 152 -9.53 -1.27 -1.71
N PHE A 153 -9.07 -0.71 -0.60
CA PHE A 153 -7.96 0.25 -0.62
C PHE A 153 -6.69 -0.35 -1.21
N PHE A 154 -6.38 -1.60 -0.87
CA PHE A 154 -5.27 -2.33 -1.49
C PHE A 154 -5.47 -2.53 -2.99
N GLN A 155 -6.70 -2.82 -3.43
CA GLN A 155 -7.02 -2.94 -4.86
C GLN A 155 -6.79 -1.61 -5.59
N ASP A 156 -7.22 -0.48 -5.01
CA ASP A 156 -6.95 0.85 -5.56
C ASP A 156 -5.44 1.10 -5.73
N LEU A 157 -4.61 0.65 -4.78
CA LEU A 157 -3.14 0.76 -4.89
C LEU A 157 -2.59 -0.06 -6.05
N VAL A 158 -3.05 -1.31 -6.19
CA VAL A 158 -2.61 -2.20 -7.27
C VAL A 158 -3.01 -1.64 -8.64
N GLU A 159 -4.25 -1.20 -8.80
CA GLU A 159 -4.74 -0.60 -10.04
C GLU A 159 -3.99 0.68 -10.42
N ALA A 160 -3.53 1.42 -9.42
CA ALA A 160 -2.74 2.63 -9.60
C ALA A 160 -1.23 2.37 -9.70
N GLU A 161 -0.81 1.11 -9.72
CA GLU A 161 0.61 0.73 -9.76
C GLU A 161 1.44 1.26 -8.57
N ILE A 162 0.80 1.51 -7.44
CA ILE A 162 1.48 1.83 -6.18
C ILE A 162 1.94 0.52 -5.56
N ARG A 163 3.24 0.38 -5.35
CA ARG A 163 3.78 -0.81 -4.68
C ARG A 163 3.38 -0.81 -3.21
N TYR A 164 2.97 -1.99 -2.74
CA TYR A 164 2.56 -2.17 -1.35
C TYR A 164 3.46 -3.19 -0.66
N ILE A 165 3.94 -2.83 0.52
CA ILE A 165 4.84 -3.68 1.32
C ILE A 165 4.32 -3.72 2.77
N PRO A 166 3.79 -4.86 3.22
CA PRO A 166 3.45 -5.06 4.63
C PRO A 166 4.69 -5.46 5.43
N LEU A 167 4.91 -4.80 6.56
CA LEU A 167 5.96 -5.11 7.53
C LEU A 167 5.33 -5.67 8.81
N TYR A 168 5.68 -6.91 9.16
CA TYR A 168 5.17 -7.60 10.37
C TYR A 168 6.26 -7.73 11.44
#